data_3eb3c48aaf42a9e48f30f183ed8eb94f
#
_entry.id   3eb3c48aaf42a9e48f30f183ed8eb94f
#
_cell.length_a   1.000
_cell.length_b   1.000
_cell.length_c   1.000
_cell.angle_alpha   90.00
_cell.angle_beta   90.00
_cell.angle_gamma   90.00
#
_symmetry.space_group_name_H-M   'P 1'
#
loop_
_entity.id
_entity.type
_entity.pdbx_description
1 polymer ?
#
loop_
_entity_poly.entity_id
_entity_poly.type
_entity_poly.pdbx_seq_one_letter_code
_entity_poly.pdbx_strand_id
1 'polypeptide(L)'
;MTTLAHEENQVTTRTMTKTEPPEWLLAFWKEIDDKTFGKGFDCFTEDATCNLGVADWQGREQIRENLRAFIDTGFTALHQVTEYWDGGSLKVFRGTVMMTPDDKTKFVVKPVMTHFFYMDERDPSKVRRWFGAVGPVQF
;
A
#
# COMPACT_ATOMS: atom_id res chain seq x y z
N MET A 1 29.85 24.62 1.47
CA MET A 1 29.11 24.04 0.35
C MET A 1 27.62 24.21 0.56
N THR A 2 27.15 25.29 0.09
CA THR A 2 25.74 25.64 0.24
C THR A 2 24.83 24.84 -0.68
N THR A 3 25.35 24.33 -1.78
CA THR A 3 24.57 23.61 -2.78
C THR A 3 23.95 22.33 -2.22
N LEU A 4 24.74 21.55 -1.48
CA LEU A 4 24.23 20.29 -0.92
C LEU A 4 23.16 20.54 0.14
N ALA A 5 23.40 21.51 1.04
CA ALA A 5 22.40 21.87 2.05
C ALA A 5 21.13 22.41 1.41
N HIS A 6 21.26 23.14 0.30
CA HIS A 6 20.12 23.66 -0.43
C HIS A 6 19.28 22.54 -1.04
N GLU A 7 19.92 21.51 -1.59
CA GLU A 7 19.20 20.35 -2.15
C GLU A 7 18.44 19.60 -1.07
N GLU A 8 19.04 19.39 0.09
CA GLU A 8 18.38 18.77 1.22
C GLU A 8 17.13 19.55 1.65
N ASN A 9 17.24 20.88 1.70
CA ASN A 9 16.11 21.73 2.05
C ASN A 9 14.98 21.61 1.02
N GLN A 10 15.29 21.47 -0.26
CA GLN A 10 14.28 21.28 -1.30
C GLN A 10 13.53 19.99 -1.11
N VAL A 11 14.22 18.90 -0.74
CA VAL A 11 13.59 17.62 -0.46
C VAL A 11 12.65 17.73 0.73
N THR A 12 13.11 18.38 1.81
CA THR A 12 12.32 18.48 3.05
C THR A 12 11.14 19.44 2.95
N THR A 13 11.13 20.34 1.96
CA THR A 13 10.02 21.27 1.78
C THR A 13 8.94 20.77 0.83
N ARG A 14 9.07 19.54 0.32
CA ARG A 14 8.03 18.96 -0.53
C ARG A 14 6.70 18.92 0.22
N THR A 15 5.67 19.44 -0.43
CA THR A 15 4.35 19.50 0.16
C THR A 15 3.60 18.18 -0.07
N MET A 16 3.01 17.67 1.00
CA MET A 16 2.06 16.58 0.95
C MET A 16 0.67 17.15 1.13
N THR A 17 -0.24 16.83 0.23
CA THR A 17 -1.61 17.34 0.27
C THR A 17 -2.56 16.22 0.65
N LYS A 18 -3.32 16.43 1.72
CA LYS A 18 -4.36 15.48 2.12
C LYS A 18 -5.55 15.59 1.17
N THR A 19 -5.90 14.49 0.53
CA THR A 19 -7.00 14.42 -0.44
C THR A 19 -7.85 13.18 -0.20
N GLU A 20 -8.94 13.08 -0.93
CA GLU A 20 -9.72 11.84 -0.97
C GLU A 20 -8.87 10.73 -1.61
N PRO A 21 -9.02 9.49 -1.17
CA PRO A 21 -8.32 8.36 -1.79
C PRO A 21 -8.71 8.24 -3.28
N PRO A 22 -7.72 8.02 -4.17
CA PRO A 22 -8.03 7.86 -5.60
C PRO A 22 -8.72 6.53 -5.87
N GLU A 23 -9.50 6.49 -6.96
CA GLU A 23 -10.25 5.30 -7.32
C GLU A 23 -9.37 4.06 -7.53
N TRP A 24 -8.16 4.24 -8.11
CA TRP A 24 -7.28 3.09 -8.34
C TRP A 24 -6.85 2.42 -7.04
N LEU A 25 -6.67 3.19 -5.97
CA LEU A 25 -6.29 2.64 -4.67
C LEU A 25 -7.46 1.85 -4.05
N LEU A 26 -8.66 2.41 -4.12
CA LEU A 26 -9.85 1.73 -3.60
C LEU A 26 -10.14 0.46 -4.40
N ALA A 27 -9.99 0.50 -5.72
CA ALA A 27 -10.16 -0.67 -6.57
C ALA A 27 -9.14 -1.76 -6.25
N PHE A 28 -7.89 -1.38 -5.99
CA PHE A 28 -6.84 -2.30 -5.61
C PHE A 28 -7.20 -3.04 -4.31
N TRP A 29 -7.57 -2.31 -3.26
CA TRP A 29 -7.94 -2.93 -1.98
C TRP A 29 -9.21 -3.77 -2.09
N LYS A 30 -10.17 -3.33 -2.90
CA LYS A 30 -11.39 -4.10 -3.12
C LYS A 30 -11.09 -5.47 -3.74
N GLU A 31 -10.15 -5.55 -4.67
CA GLU A 31 -9.75 -6.81 -5.26
C GLU A 31 -9.14 -7.78 -4.25
N ILE A 32 -8.41 -7.24 -3.29
CA ILE A 32 -7.84 -8.04 -2.21
C ILE A 32 -8.94 -8.51 -1.26
N ASP A 33 -9.83 -7.62 -0.87
CA ASP A 33 -10.93 -7.94 0.04
C ASP A 33 -11.89 -8.96 -0.58
N ASP A 34 -12.17 -8.84 -1.87
CA ASP A 34 -13.04 -9.75 -2.61
C ASP A 34 -12.30 -11.02 -3.07
N LYS A 35 -10.99 -11.09 -2.87
CA LYS A 35 -10.12 -12.20 -3.30
C LYS A 35 -10.18 -12.46 -4.80
N THR A 36 -10.31 -11.42 -5.60
CA THR A 36 -10.37 -11.53 -7.07
C THR A 36 -9.02 -11.38 -7.74
N PHE A 37 -8.14 -10.52 -7.19
CA PHE A 37 -6.76 -10.32 -7.64
C PHE A 37 -6.65 -10.05 -9.15
N GLY A 38 -7.56 -9.24 -9.68
CA GLY A 38 -7.66 -8.96 -11.11
C GLY A 38 -7.05 -7.62 -11.51
N LYS A 39 -7.82 -6.83 -12.26
CA LYS A 39 -7.36 -5.59 -12.90
C LYS A 39 -6.92 -4.50 -11.93
N GLY A 40 -7.35 -4.55 -10.68
CA GLY A 40 -6.88 -3.60 -9.67
C GLY A 40 -5.37 -3.60 -9.51
N PHE A 41 -4.71 -4.71 -9.88
CA PHE A 41 -3.25 -4.82 -9.85
C PHE A 41 -2.58 -4.13 -11.03
N ASP A 42 -3.32 -3.65 -12.01
CA ASP A 42 -2.77 -2.87 -13.11
C ASP A 42 -2.25 -1.49 -12.66
N CYS A 43 -2.53 -1.11 -11.40
CA CYS A 43 -1.92 0.08 -10.81
C CYS A 43 -0.41 -0.03 -10.66
N PHE A 44 0.17 -1.23 -10.73
CA PHE A 44 1.62 -1.45 -10.64
C PHE A 44 2.27 -1.51 -12.03
N THR A 45 3.52 -1.05 -12.10
CA THR A 45 4.34 -1.36 -13.28
C THR A 45 4.66 -2.86 -13.29
N GLU A 46 5.03 -3.40 -14.44
CA GLU A 46 5.34 -4.83 -14.55
C GLU A 46 6.52 -5.23 -13.66
N ASP A 47 7.49 -4.33 -13.49
CA ASP A 47 8.69 -4.54 -12.69
C ASP A 47 8.59 -3.95 -11.28
N ALA A 48 7.40 -3.61 -10.84
CA ALA A 48 7.19 -3.04 -9.50
C ALA A 48 7.74 -3.93 -8.41
N THR A 49 8.19 -3.31 -7.33
CA THR A 49 8.68 -4.04 -6.16
C THR A 49 7.81 -3.76 -4.95
N CYS A 50 7.79 -4.68 -4.02
CA CYS A 50 6.97 -4.57 -2.81
C CYS A 50 7.71 -5.14 -1.61
N ASN A 51 7.63 -4.43 -0.49
CA ASN A 51 8.07 -4.95 0.80
C ASN A 51 7.04 -4.58 1.86
N LEU A 52 6.41 -5.59 2.44
CA LEU A 52 5.42 -5.42 3.50
C LEU A 52 5.98 -5.84 4.86
N GLY A 53 7.31 -5.79 5.01
CA GLY A 53 7.99 -6.10 6.27
C GLY A 53 8.41 -7.56 6.44
N VAL A 54 8.05 -8.43 5.51
CA VAL A 54 8.34 -9.86 5.62
C VAL A 54 9.26 -10.37 4.52
N ALA A 55 9.21 -9.80 3.33
CA ALA A 55 10.01 -10.21 2.18
C ALA A 55 9.99 -9.13 1.11
N ASP A 56 10.97 -9.17 0.21
CA ASP A 56 10.96 -8.37 -0.99
C ASP A 56 10.36 -9.17 -2.12
N TRP A 57 9.35 -8.61 -2.78
CA TRP A 57 8.70 -9.22 -3.93
C TRP A 57 9.04 -8.41 -5.18
N GLN A 58 9.39 -9.11 -6.24
CA GLN A 58 9.88 -8.52 -7.48
C GLN A 58 8.90 -8.79 -8.61
N GLY A 59 8.33 -7.72 -9.17
CA GLY A 59 7.42 -7.80 -10.29
C GLY A 59 5.96 -7.90 -9.88
N ARG A 60 5.10 -7.31 -10.72
CA ARG A 60 3.65 -7.25 -10.47
C ARG A 60 3.04 -8.63 -10.26
N GLU A 61 3.45 -9.62 -11.05
CA GLU A 61 2.87 -10.95 -10.94
C GLU A 61 3.32 -11.66 -9.66
N GLN A 62 4.54 -11.46 -9.22
CA GLN A 62 4.99 -11.98 -7.93
C GLN A 62 4.26 -11.32 -6.77
N ILE A 63 4.04 -10.00 -6.86
CA ILE A 63 3.24 -9.28 -5.86
C ILE A 63 1.83 -9.88 -5.78
N ARG A 64 1.19 -10.07 -6.93
CA ARG A 64 -0.16 -10.64 -7.01
C ARG A 64 -0.23 -12.03 -6.37
N GLU A 65 0.67 -12.93 -6.75
CA GLU A 65 0.64 -14.31 -6.29
C GLU A 65 0.99 -14.45 -4.81
N ASN A 66 1.99 -13.70 -4.34
CA ASN A 66 2.37 -13.74 -2.93
C ASN A 66 1.31 -13.13 -2.04
N LEU A 67 0.68 -12.06 -2.49
CA LEU A 67 -0.39 -11.43 -1.73
C LEU A 67 -1.63 -12.33 -1.70
N ARG A 68 -1.94 -12.99 -2.82
CA ARG A 68 -3.01 -13.98 -2.88
C ARG A 68 -2.77 -15.11 -1.88
N ALA A 69 -1.56 -15.65 -1.86
CA ALA A 69 -1.21 -16.73 -0.94
C ALA A 69 -1.33 -16.30 0.52
N PHE A 70 -0.94 -15.05 0.83
CA PHE A 70 -1.06 -14.50 2.18
C PHE A 70 -2.51 -14.30 2.59
N ILE A 71 -3.32 -13.71 1.72
CA ILE A 71 -4.71 -13.38 2.02
C ILE A 71 -5.57 -14.64 2.10
N ASP A 72 -5.23 -15.69 1.34
CA ASP A 72 -6.03 -16.92 1.32
C ASP A 72 -5.55 -17.92 2.38
N THR A 73 -5.42 -17.44 3.63
CA THR A 73 -4.91 -18.24 4.75
C THR A 73 -5.94 -18.44 5.87
N GLY A 74 -7.23 -18.38 5.56
CA GLY A 74 -8.29 -18.70 6.53
C GLY A 74 -8.88 -17.48 7.22
N PHE A 75 -8.91 -16.34 6.53
CA PHE A 75 -9.59 -15.15 7.03
C PHE A 75 -10.13 -14.32 5.86
N THR A 76 -11.06 -13.43 6.17
CA THR A 76 -11.49 -12.37 5.25
C THR A 76 -10.93 -11.04 5.75
N ALA A 77 -10.56 -10.18 4.81
CA ALA A 77 -10.02 -8.87 5.11
C ALA A 77 -10.95 -7.78 4.60
N LEU A 78 -11.04 -6.69 5.35
CA LEU A 78 -11.70 -5.48 4.90
C LEU A 78 -10.77 -4.31 5.15
N HIS A 79 -10.23 -3.75 4.06
CA HIS A 79 -9.33 -2.62 4.13
C HIS A 79 -10.13 -1.32 4.07
N GLN A 80 -9.80 -0.40 4.98
CA GLN A 80 -10.41 0.93 5.01
C GLN A 80 -9.32 1.97 4.99
N VAL A 81 -9.34 2.84 3.99
CA VAL A 81 -8.42 3.97 3.91
C VAL A 81 -9.02 5.12 4.71
N THR A 82 -8.36 5.52 5.78
CA THR A 82 -8.86 6.59 6.65
C THR A 82 -8.26 7.94 6.31
N GLU A 83 -7.05 7.97 5.75
CA GLU A 83 -6.46 9.21 5.24
C GLU A 83 -5.50 8.92 4.11
N TYR A 84 -5.43 9.84 3.18
CA TYR A 84 -4.58 9.72 2.00
C TYR A 84 -3.86 11.05 1.76
N TRP A 85 -2.56 10.94 1.45
CA TRP A 85 -1.69 12.10 1.23
C TRP A 85 -0.99 11.99 -0.11
N ASP A 86 -1.11 13.03 -0.91
CA ASP A 86 -0.50 13.11 -2.23
C ASP A 86 0.74 14.00 -2.16
N GLY A 87 1.90 13.42 -2.36
CA GLY A 87 3.20 14.11 -2.44
C GLY A 87 3.78 14.08 -3.85
N GLY A 88 2.96 13.88 -4.87
CA GLY A 88 3.42 13.77 -6.25
C GLY A 88 4.00 12.40 -6.54
N SER A 89 5.31 12.26 -6.49
CA SER A 89 5.97 10.96 -6.72
C SER A 89 5.81 9.98 -5.57
N LEU A 90 5.35 10.44 -4.42
CA LEU A 90 5.11 9.61 -3.25
C LEU A 90 3.66 9.80 -2.79
N LYS A 91 2.94 8.69 -2.68
CA LYS A 91 1.60 8.66 -2.10
C LYS A 91 1.66 7.88 -0.80
N VAL A 92 1.00 8.40 0.23
CA VAL A 92 0.96 7.76 1.54
C VAL A 92 -0.48 7.61 1.96
N PHE A 93 -0.85 6.46 2.51
CA PHE A 93 -2.14 6.37 3.16
C PHE A 93 -2.04 5.61 4.48
N ARG A 94 -2.97 5.91 5.33
CA ARG A 94 -3.20 5.19 6.57
C ARG A 94 -4.62 4.65 6.57
N GLY A 95 -4.77 3.54 7.26
CA GLY A 95 -6.08 2.93 7.38
C GLY A 95 -6.06 1.78 8.35
N THR A 96 -7.08 0.96 8.24
CA THR A 96 -7.19 -0.25 9.04
C THR A 96 -7.52 -1.43 8.13
N VAL A 97 -7.14 -2.61 8.56
CA VAL A 97 -7.59 -3.85 7.93
C VAL A 97 -8.29 -4.68 8.99
N MET A 98 -9.58 -4.93 8.81
CA MET A 98 -10.33 -5.81 9.68
C MET A 98 -10.15 -7.24 9.18
N MET A 99 -9.55 -8.08 9.99
CA MET A 99 -9.29 -9.47 9.65
C MET A 99 -10.22 -10.35 10.46
N THR A 100 -11.16 -10.99 9.77
CA THR A 100 -12.16 -11.87 10.37
C THR A 100 -11.78 -13.31 10.07
N PRO A 101 -11.34 -14.10 11.08
CA PRO A 101 -11.00 -15.50 10.87
C PRO A 101 -12.22 -16.32 10.43
N ASP A 102 -11.97 -17.30 9.56
CA ASP A 102 -12.99 -18.28 9.20
C ASP A 102 -13.36 -19.14 10.40
N ASP A 103 -12.38 -19.41 11.26
CA ASP A 103 -12.59 -20.13 12.52
C ASP A 103 -13.28 -19.20 13.53
N LYS A 104 -14.53 -19.50 13.84
CA LYS A 104 -15.37 -18.67 14.71
C LYS A 104 -14.89 -18.63 16.17
N THR A 105 -13.95 -19.47 16.54
CA THR A 105 -13.38 -19.47 17.89
C THR A 105 -12.25 -18.45 18.04
N LYS A 106 -11.76 -17.89 16.94
CA LYS A 106 -10.68 -16.89 16.93
C LYS A 106 -11.25 -15.47 16.91
N PHE A 107 -10.46 -14.53 17.45
CA PHE A 107 -10.88 -13.14 17.54
C PHE A 107 -10.69 -12.41 16.21
N VAL A 108 -11.61 -11.48 15.93
CA VAL A 108 -11.43 -10.47 14.89
C VAL A 108 -10.35 -9.50 15.36
N VAL A 109 -9.42 -9.16 14.48
CA VAL A 109 -8.38 -8.16 14.74
C VAL A 109 -8.50 -7.03 13.70
N LYS A 110 -8.12 -5.83 14.11
CA LYS A 110 -8.23 -4.65 13.24
C LYS A 110 -6.97 -3.79 13.34
N PRO A 111 -5.82 -4.29 12.86
CA PRO A 111 -4.59 -3.53 12.93
C PRO A 111 -4.63 -2.27 12.07
N VAL A 112 -3.83 -1.29 12.47
CA VAL A 112 -3.57 -0.09 11.68
C VAL A 112 -2.57 -0.45 10.60
N MET A 113 -2.72 0.12 9.41
CA MET A 113 -1.79 -0.03 8.32
C MET A 113 -1.34 1.33 7.82
N THR A 114 -0.09 1.42 7.39
CA THR A 114 0.47 2.59 6.73
C THR A 114 1.23 2.12 5.51
N HIS A 115 0.93 2.70 4.35
CA HIS A 115 1.50 2.27 3.09
C HIS A 115 2.08 3.45 2.32
N PHE A 116 3.20 3.20 1.65
CA PHE A 116 3.93 4.16 0.84
C PHE A 116 3.97 3.64 -0.59
N PHE A 117 3.50 4.44 -1.53
CA PHE A 117 3.53 4.13 -2.95
C PHE A 117 4.43 5.12 -3.67
N TYR A 118 5.55 4.63 -4.20
CA TYR A 118 6.45 5.43 -5.04
C TYR A 118 6.02 5.24 -6.48
N MET A 119 5.63 6.34 -7.11
CA MET A 119 5.13 6.31 -8.47
C MET A 119 6.27 6.21 -9.48
N ASP A 120 5.98 5.61 -10.63
CA ASP A 120 6.96 5.46 -11.69
C ASP A 120 7.26 6.81 -12.34
N GLU A 121 8.54 7.07 -12.64
CA GLU A 121 8.96 8.34 -13.24
C GLU A 121 8.48 8.49 -14.68
N ARG A 122 8.38 7.38 -15.41
CA ARG A 122 7.96 7.38 -16.81
C ARG A 122 6.45 7.39 -16.96
N ASP A 123 5.75 6.77 -16.03
CA ASP A 123 4.29 6.73 -15.99
C ASP A 123 3.83 7.01 -14.55
N PRO A 124 3.65 8.30 -14.20
CA PRO A 124 3.29 8.68 -12.84
C PRO A 124 1.93 8.18 -12.35
N SER A 125 1.14 7.57 -13.22
CA SER A 125 -0.12 6.94 -12.84
C SER A 125 0.07 5.53 -12.30
N LYS A 126 1.29 4.99 -12.35
CA LYS A 126 1.61 3.63 -11.95
C LYS A 126 2.54 3.61 -10.74
N VAL A 127 2.36 2.61 -9.89
CA VAL A 127 3.20 2.38 -8.73
C VAL A 127 4.41 1.56 -9.14
N ARG A 128 5.59 2.06 -8.86
CA ARG A 128 6.86 1.38 -9.10
C ARG A 128 7.35 0.63 -7.88
N ARG A 129 7.08 1.15 -6.70
CA ARG A 129 7.55 0.55 -5.43
C ARG A 129 6.51 0.75 -4.35
N TRP A 130 6.26 -0.30 -3.60
CA TRP A 130 5.28 -0.30 -2.53
C TRP A 130 5.92 -0.78 -1.25
N PHE A 131 5.86 0.04 -0.20
CA PHE A 131 6.19 -0.37 1.16
C PHE A 131 4.95 -0.29 2.03
N GLY A 132 4.82 -1.24 2.94
CA GLY A 132 3.73 -1.20 3.89
C GLY A 132 4.14 -1.75 5.24
N ALA A 133 3.51 -1.20 6.27
CA ALA A 133 3.61 -1.71 7.62
C ALA A 133 2.21 -1.96 8.14
N VAL A 134 1.99 -3.16 8.65
CA VAL A 134 0.75 -3.55 9.31
C VAL A 134 1.15 -3.97 10.71
N GLY A 135 0.49 -3.40 11.68
CA GLY A 135 0.80 -3.82 13.01
C GLY A 135 0.10 -3.01 14.05
N PRO A 136 -0.01 -3.59 15.23
CA PRO A 136 -0.60 -2.87 16.32
C PRO A 136 0.32 -1.72 16.70
N VAL A 137 -0.23 -0.54 16.67
CA VAL A 137 0.37 0.58 17.34
C VAL A 137 -0.48 0.78 18.56
N GLN A 138 -0.04 0.22 19.63
CA GLN A 138 -0.72 0.30 20.92
C GLN A 138 0.12 1.19 21.83
N PHE A 139 -0.40 2.35 22.17
CA PHE A 139 0.25 3.27 23.09
C PHE A 139 -0.71 3.65 24.20
#